data_e4a404f47c3d3cae6481e687c98fe61f
#
_entry.id   e4a404f47c3d3cae6481e687c98fe61f
#
_cell.length_a   1.000
_cell.length_b   1.000
_cell.length_c   1.000
_cell.angle_alpha   90.00
_cell.angle_beta   90.00
_cell.angle_gamma   90.00
#
_symmetry.space_group_name_H-M   'P 1'
#
loop_
_entity.id
_entity.type
_entity.pdbx_description
1 polymer ?
#
loop_
_entity_poly.entity_id
_entity_poly.type
_entity_poly.pdbx_seq_one_letter_code
_entity_poly.pdbx_strand_id
1 'polypeptide(L)'
;MGQLREAKNTLMGLKGNARAFVILEPLWVVPYNLFVTYTSVYMVALGCTDKQIGLIASISLVLQMFFSLVGGYVTDKLGRKRTSLIFDLVSWSIPTLIWAVAQNFYYFLAAAIINSLVRIVHTSWTCLLVEDTPPEDRVHVFTWIQFAGTLAGFISPIAGLLVKRYELVLAVRGLYFFAFISMTTMFLLRDRLVNETQQGIQRMKETKNESFFNNIKGYKSAAKQLIFTPFTVVVFLLSAFTNINNIIRANFFAIVLTQKLEFSQQSLSFFPVVQSAIMLFIYLFVMPTLGKLKFKKPLMSAFAAMVLSNVILVISPKQSFFMIILSTALAAYGIAVSFPFIESLLANSIDDNERAKIMSILYVILYGITAPFGYIGGVLSSISEELPFVLMTLVFIISLFLVEVLSRLDKAPEVVERDGTVDI
;
A
#
# COMPACT_ATOMS: atom_id res chain seq x y z
N MET A 1 -31.60 -1.57 2.27
CA MET A 1 -31.86 -0.14 2.57
C MET A 1 -31.37 0.29 3.97
N GLY A 2 -31.46 -0.53 5.03
CA GLY A 2 -30.96 -0.20 6.38
C GLY A 2 -29.47 0.12 6.43
N GLN A 3 -28.64 -0.73 5.87
CA GLN A 3 -27.17 -0.55 5.87
C GLN A 3 -26.69 0.73 5.13
N LEU A 4 -27.31 1.08 4.01
CA LEU A 4 -26.99 2.33 3.29
C LEU A 4 -27.41 3.58 4.08
N ARG A 5 -28.50 3.49 4.84
CA ARG A 5 -28.96 4.58 5.71
C ARG A 5 -28.04 4.73 6.93
N GLU A 6 -27.60 3.62 7.48
CA GLU A 6 -26.64 3.58 8.58
C GLU A 6 -25.26 4.11 8.16
N ALA A 7 -24.76 3.67 7.00
CA ALA A 7 -23.53 4.18 6.40
C ALA A 7 -23.61 5.71 6.16
N LYS A 8 -24.73 6.19 5.59
CA LYS A 8 -24.95 7.63 5.41
C LYS A 8 -24.95 8.38 6.75
N ASN A 9 -25.60 7.84 7.77
CA ASN A 9 -25.66 8.46 9.10
C ASN A 9 -24.27 8.50 9.74
N THR A 10 -23.48 7.43 9.59
CA THR A 10 -22.09 7.38 10.06
C THR A 10 -21.22 8.43 9.36
N LEU A 11 -21.32 8.55 8.04
CA LEU A 11 -20.58 9.56 7.27
C LEU A 11 -20.97 10.99 7.69
N MET A 12 -22.27 11.23 7.88
CA MET A 12 -22.78 12.54 8.31
C MET A 12 -22.46 12.84 9.78
N GLY A 13 -22.22 11.82 10.59
CA GLY A 13 -21.80 11.92 12.00
C GLY A 13 -20.33 12.29 12.18
N LEU A 14 -19.48 12.06 11.18
CA LEU A 14 -18.08 12.42 11.26
C LEU A 14 -17.92 13.93 11.41
N LYS A 15 -17.01 14.33 12.31
CA LYS A 15 -16.73 15.75 12.64
C LYS A 15 -15.25 16.06 12.45
N GLY A 16 -14.91 17.35 12.47
CA GLY A 16 -13.52 17.83 12.50
C GLY A 16 -12.66 17.30 11.34
N ASN A 17 -11.43 16.93 11.66
CA ASN A 17 -10.42 16.48 10.72
C ASN A 17 -10.87 15.24 9.94
N ALA A 18 -11.43 14.24 10.61
CA ALA A 18 -11.89 13.00 9.98
C ALA A 18 -12.89 13.23 8.84
N ARG A 19 -13.87 14.14 9.06
CA ARG A 19 -14.84 14.52 8.04
C ARG A 19 -14.19 15.17 6.82
N ALA A 20 -13.24 16.09 7.05
CA ALA A 20 -12.53 16.77 5.96
C ALA A 20 -11.75 15.78 5.09
N PHE A 21 -11.06 14.82 5.72
CA PHE A 21 -10.32 13.78 5.01
C PHE A 21 -11.23 12.91 4.15
N VAL A 22 -12.32 12.36 4.71
CA VAL A 22 -13.21 11.46 3.98
C VAL A 22 -13.91 12.17 2.81
N ILE A 23 -14.35 13.41 2.99
CA ILE A 23 -15.05 14.16 1.92
C ILE A 23 -14.09 14.54 0.78
N LEU A 24 -12.84 14.88 1.09
CA LEU A 24 -11.87 15.29 0.08
C LEU A 24 -11.11 14.12 -0.57
N GLU A 25 -11.17 12.91 0.01
CA GLU A 25 -10.47 11.73 -0.49
C GLU A 25 -10.71 11.42 -1.98
N PRO A 26 -11.93 11.59 -2.53
CA PRO A 26 -12.17 11.38 -3.96
C PRO A 26 -11.27 12.22 -4.88
N LEU A 27 -10.85 13.42 -4.47
CA LEU A 27 -9.96 14.27 -5.25
C LEU A 27 -8.54 13.70 -5.37
N TRP A 28 -8.16 12.75 -4.52
CA TRP A 28 -6.90 12.04 -4.60
C TRP A 28 -7.05 10.66 -5.24
N VAL A 29 -8.03 9.84 -4.79
CA VAL A 29 -8.14 8.44 -5.23
C VAL A 29 -8.62 8.33 -6.67
N VAL A 30 -9.46 9.24 -7.16
CA VAL A 30 -9.97 9.21 -8.54
C VAL A 30 -8.83 9.43 -9.55
N PRO A 31 -8.07 10.56 -9.53
CA PRO A 31 -6.97 10.72 -10.47
C PRO A 31 -5.89 9.66 -10.32
N TYR A 32 -5.61 9.19 -9.09
CA TYR A 32 -4.67 8.11 -8.86
C TYR A 32 -5.06 6.83 -9.61
N ASN A 33 -6.31 6.38 -9.49
CA ASN A 33 -6.80 5.18 -10.18
C ASN A 33 -6.85 5.34 -11.71
N LEU A 34 -6.97 6.56 -12.22
CA LEU A 34 -6.94 6.81 -13.66
C LEU A 34 -5.55 6.61 -14.25
N PHE A 35 -4.49 7.06 -13.59
CA PHE A 35 -3.14 6.98 -14.16
C PHE A 35 -2.34 5.73 -13.73
N VAL A 36 -2.55 5.20 -12.53
CA VAL A 36 -1.67 4.16 -11.95
C VAL A 36 -1.55 2.91 -12.81
N THR A 37 -2.64 2.50 -13.46
CA THR A 37 -2.67 1.34 -14.36
C THR A 37 -1.75 1.51 -15.58
N TYR A 38 -1.52 2.75 -15.99
CA TYR A 38 -0.74 3.07 -17.19
C TYR A 38 0.70 3.46 -16.89
N THR A 39 1.10 3.59 -15.64
CA THR A 39 2.42 4.13 -15.26
C THR A 39 3.57 3.36 -15.90
N SER A 40 3.60 2.03 -15.81
CA SER A 40 4.71 1.23 -16.36
C SER A 40 4.72 1.21 -17.89
N VAL A 41 3.56 1.04 -18.54
CA VAL A 41 3.50 1.07 -20.01
C VAL A 41 3.81 2.47 -20.58
N TYR A 42 3.50 3.53 -19.85
CA TYR A 42 3.90 4.90 -20.20
C TYR A 42 5.42 5.08 -20.10
N MET A 43 6.08 4.53 -19.04
CA MET A 43 7.54 4.50 -18.93
C MET A 43 8.17 3.77 -20.13
N VAL A 44 7.62 2.60 -20.49
CA VAL A 44 8.09 1.81 -21.65
C VAL A 44 7.92 2.61 -22.93
N ALA A 45 6.78 3.27 -23.16
CA ALA A 45 6.52 4.10 -24.34
C ALA A 45 7.48 5.29 -24.45
N LEU A 46 8.05 5.76 -23.33
CA LEU A 46 9.07 6.81 -23.29
C LEU A 46 10.52 6.26 -23.23
N GLY A 47 10.71 4.99 -23.60
CA GLY A 47 12.02 4.35 -23.75
C GLY A 47 12.67 3.82 -22.47
N CYS A 48 11.93 3.72 -21.37
CA CYS A 48 12.43 3.05 -20.17
C CYS A 48 12.46 1.54 -20.38
N THR A 49 13.55 0.91 -20.02
CA THR A 49 13.67 -0.56 -19.95
C THR A 49 13.05 -1.11 -18.67
N ASP A 50 12.67 -2.39 -18.65
CA ASP A 50 12.12 -3.06 -17.46
C ASP A 50 13.10 -2.99 -16.28
N LYS A 51 14.41 -3.10 -16.54
CA LYS A 51 15.47 -2.92 -15.51
C LYS A 51 15.43 -1.51 -14.92
N GLN A 52 15.21 -0.48 -15.72
CA GLN A 52 15.11 0.90 -15.25
C GLN A 52 13.82 1.12 -14.43
N ILE A 53 12.71 0.53 -14.85
CA ILE A 53 11.45 0.57 -14.09
C ILE A 53 11.63 -0.09 -12.72
N GLY A 54 12.23 -1.27 -12.69
CA GLY A 54 12.55 -1.97 -11.45
C GLY A 54 13.55 -1.22 -10.56
N LEU A 55 14.54 -0.55 -11.15
CA LEU A 55 15.49 0.29 -10.44
C LEU A 55 14.81 1.51 -9.77
N ILE A 56 13.92 2.18 -10.48
CA ILE A 56 13.12 3.28 -9.91
C ILE A 56 12.32 2.78 -8.70
N ALA A 57 11.65 1.63 -8.82
CA ALA A 57 10.88 1.04 -7.73
C ALA A 57 11.78 0.73 -6.50
N SER A 58 12.95 0.14 -6.72
CA SER A 58 13.92 -0.16 -5.65
C SER A 58 14.45 1.10 -4.97
N ILE A 59 14.87 2.10 -5.73
CA ILE A 59 15.35 3.39 -5.19
C ILE A 59 14.26 4.06 -4.37
N SER A 60 13.02 4.07 -4.87
CA SER A 60 11.88 4.63 -4.15
C SER A 60 11.67 3.95 -2.80
N LEU A 61 11.77 2.62 -2.72
CA LEU A 61 11.59 1.89 -1.47
C LEU A 61 12.72 2.13 -0.47
N VAL A 62 13.98 2.19 -0.95
CA VAL A 62 15.13 2.54 -0.11
C VAL A 62 14.95 3.93 0.48
N LEU A 63 14.56 4.91 -0.31
CA LEU A 63 14.30 6.27 0.18
C LEU A 63 13.10 6.32 1.12
N GLN A 64 12.02 5.61 0.82
CA GLN A 64 10.87 5.49 1.72
C GLN A 64 11.24 4.87 3.07
N MET A 65 12.18 3.91 3.10
CA MET A 65 12.75 3.36 4.33
C MET A 65 13.39 4.48 5.18
N PHE A 66 14.23 5.31 4.60
CA PHE A 66 14.84 6.44 5.31
C PHE A 66 13.82 7.48 5.77
N PHE A 67 12.89 7.86 4.91
CA PHE A 67 11.85 8.83 5.25
C PHE A 67 10.85 8.32 6.28
N SER A 68 10.67 7.01 6.43
CA SER A 68 9.89 6.41 7.51
C SER A 68 10.48 6.69 8.88
N LEU A 69 11.82 6.70 9.01
CA LEU A 69 12.51 7.03 10.26
C LEU A 69 12.39 8.51 10.61
N VAL A 70 12.39 9.36 9.58
CA VAL A 70 12.37 10.83 9.76
C VAL A 70 10.95 11.34 9.97
N GLY A 71 9.94 10.63 9.46
CA GLY A 71 8.55 11.08 9.40
C GLY A 71 7.97 11.49 10.76
N GLY A 72 8.18 10.67 11.79
CA GLY A 72 7.70 10.96 13.14
C GLY A 72 8.32 12.24 13.71
N TYR A 73 9.65 12.37 13.63
CA TYR A 73 10.36 13.53 14.12
C TYR A 73 9.94 14.84 13.41
N VAL A 74 9.81 14.80 12.09
CA VAL A 74 9.38 15.98 11.30
C VAL A 74 7.94 16.34 11.65
N THR A 75 7.07 15.36 11.80
CA THR A 75 5.65 15.54 12.18
C THR A 75 5.53 16.14 13.57
N ASP A 76 6.32 15.69 14.54
CA ASP A 76 6.30 16.23 15.91
C ASP A 76 6.87 17.66 15.97
N LYS A 77 7.89 17.97 15.15
CA LYS A 77 8.57 19.27 15.18
C LYS A 77 7.83 20.37 14.43
N LEU A 78 7.23 20.06 13.27
CA LEU A 78 6.52 21.03 12.42
C LEU A 78 5.01 21.10 12.71
N GLY A 79 4.47 20.09 13.41
CA GLY A 79 3.04 19.86 13.57
C GLY A 79 2.46 19.02 12.45
N ARG A 80 1.31 18.37 12.73
CA ARG A 80 0.66 17.42 11.82
C ARG A 80 0.15 18.13 10.56
N LYS A 81 -0.55 19.25 10.76
CA LYS A 81 -1.17 20.01 9.68
C LYS A 81 -0.14 20.55 8.68
N ARG A 82 0.90 21.21 9.18
CA ARG A 82 1.97 21.78 8.31
C ARG A 82 2.75 20.71 7.60
N THR A 83 3.12 19.62 8.28
CA THR A 83 3.84 18.50 7.68
C THR A 83 3.02 17.90 6.55
N SER A 84 1.72 17.64 6.79
CA SER A 84 0.84 17.10 5.75
C SER A 84 0.80 18.04 4.54
N LEU A 85 0.54 19.33 4.69
CA LEU A 85 0.46 20.27 3.56
C LEU A 85 1.75 20.33 2.74
N ILE A 86 2.88 20.60 3.42
CA ILE A 86 4.17 20.81 2.74
C ILE A 86 4.60 19.53 2.00
N PHE A 87 4.57 18.40 2.70
CA PHE A 87 5.06 17.16 2.13
C PHE A 87 4.08 16.52 1.15
N ASP A 88 2.76 16.75 1.24
CA ASP A 88 1.81 16.37 0.19
C ASP A 88 2.06 17.15 -1.10
N LEU A 89 2.21 18.47 -1.01
CA LEU A 89 2.53 19.30 -2.18
C LEU A 89 3.87 18.86 -2.82
N VAL A 90 4.88 18.59 -2.01
CA VAL A 90 6.19 18.17 -2.52
C VAL A 90 6.13 16.75 -3.08
N SER A 91 5.53 15.79 -2.37
CA SER A 91 5.58 14.37 -2.74
C SER A 91 4.56 13.95 -3.79
N TRP A 92 3.50 14.71 -4.02
CA TRP A 92 2.47 14.41 -5.01
C TRP A 92 2.34 15.45 -6.11
N SER A 93 2.18 16.75 -5.77
CA SER A 93 1.96 17.76 -6.79
C SER A 93 3.18 17.92 -7.70
N ILE A 94 4.39 18.02 -7.15
CA ILE A 94 5.61 18.14 -7.96
C ILE A 94 5.83 16.87 -8.82
N PRO A 95 5.81 15.63 -8.28
CA PRO A 95 5.97 14.43 -9.10
C PRO A 95 4.92 14.28 -10.19
N THR A 96 3.65 14.52 -9.92
CA THR A 96 2.60 14.40 -10.95
C THR A 96 2.82 15.39 -12.09
N LEU A 97 3.30 16.60 -11.81
CA LEU A 97 3.68 17.56 -12.83
C LEU A 97 4.91 17.10 -13.64
N ILE A 98 5.94 16.55 -12.96
CA ILE A 98 7.13 16.01 -13.64
C ILE A 98 6.73 14.83 -14.55
N TRP A 99 5.86 13.92 -14.07
CA TRP A 99 5.36 12.79 -14.88
C TRP A 99 4.53 13.27 -16.08
N ALA A 100 3.75 14.35 -15.95
CA ALA A 100 2.99 14.91 -17.06
C ALA A 100 3.88 15.39 -18.20
N VAL A 101 5.10 15.86 -17.91
CA VAL A 101 6.06 16.38 -18.90
C VAL A 101 7.23 15.42 -19.14
N ALA A 102 7.17 14.19 -18.61
CA ALA A 102 8.26 13.23 -18.68
C ALA A 102 8.62 12.88 -20.14
N GLN A 103 9.92 12.71 -20.41
CA GLN A 103 10.45 12.41 -21.74
C GLN A 103 11.34 11.17 -21.74
N ASN A 104 11.91 10.78 -20.57
CA ASN A 104 12.86 9.68 -20.45
C ASN A 104 12.97 9.21 -18.98
N PHE A 105 13.83 8.22 -18.75
CA PHE A 105 14.11 7.63 -17.45
C PHE A 105 14.42 8.66 -16.34
N TYR A 106 15.19 9.71 -16.63
CA TYR A 106 15.62 10.66 -15.59
C TYR A 106 14.48 11.47 -15.00
N TYR A 107 13.44 11.79 -15.79
CA TYR A 107 12.23 12.43 -15.26
C TYR A 107 11.51 11.52 -14.28
N PHE A 108 11.35 10.23 -14.62
CA PHE A 108 10.73 9.26 -13.74
C PHE A 108 11.53 9.04 -12.47
N LEU A 109 12.86 8.96 -12.58
CA LEU A 109 13.73 8.80 -11.41
C LEU A 109 13.65 10.02 -10.50
N ALA A 110 13.73 11.24 -11.03
CA ALA A 110 13.63 12.46 -10.24
C ALA A 110 12.27 12.56 -9.53
N ALA A 111 11.18 12.30 -10.24
CA ALA A 111 9.85 12.30 -9.67
C ALA A 111 9.69 11.22 -8.57
N ALA A 112 10.24 10.03 -8.77
CA ALA A 112 10.19 8.94 -7.80
C ALA A 112 10.99 9.24 -6.53
N ILE A 113 12.15 9.90 -6.64
CA ILE A 113 12.94 10.37 -5.50
C ILE A 113 12.11 11.36 -4.67
N ILE A 114 11.50 12.36 -5.31
CA ILE A 114 10.67 13.36 -4.65
C ILE A 114 9.41 12.71 -4.05
N ASN A 115 8.75 11.82 -4.78
CA ASN A 115 7.55 11.12 -4.32
C ASN A 115 7.81 10.25 -3.08
N SER A 116 9.04 9.76 -2.88
CA SER A 116 9.41 8.95 -1.72
C SER A 116 9.19 9.67 -0.38
N LEU A 117 9.15 11.02 -0.37
CA LEU A 117 8.79 11.83 0.80
C LEU A 117 7.36 11.59 1.31
N VAL A 118 6.51 10.90 0.54
CA VAL A 118 5.16 10.50 0.94
C VAL A 118 5.12 9.74 2.27
N ARG A 119 6.24 9.12 2.69
CA ARG A 119 6.33 8.43 3.99
C ARG A 119 6.28 9.38 5.18
N ILE A 120 6.78 10.60 5.03
CA ILE A 120 6.63 11.66 6.03
C ILE A 120 5.16 12.06 6.13
N VAL A 121 4.49 12.20 4.97
CA VAL A 121 3.05 12.50 4.91
C VAL A 121 2.22 11.42 5.60
N HIS A 122 2.52 10.14 5.34
CA HIS A 122 1.75 9.03 5.91
C HIS A 122 1.67 9.10 7.43
N THR A 123 2.76 9.49 8.10
CA THR A 123 2.78 9.66 9.54
C THR A 123 1.86 10.81 9.99
N SER A 124 2.01 12.01 9.40
CA SER A 124 1.19 13.18 9.76
C SER A 124 -0.29 13.00 9.41
N TRP A 125 -0.57 12.35 8.27
CA TRP A 125 -1.91 12.01 7.80
C TRP A 125 -2.63 11.07 8.79
N THR A 126 -1.95 10.01 9.24
CA THR A 126 -2.50 9.07 10.22
C THR A 126 -2.80 9.78 11.55
N CYS A 127 -1.88 10.62 12.05
CA CYS A 127 -2.09 11.39 13.26
C CYS A 127 -3.32 12.31 13.15
N LEU A 128 -3.45 13.07 12.06
CA LEU A 128 -4.61 13.95 11.82
C LEU A 128 -5.94 13.21 11.77
N LEU A 129 -5.92 11.94 11.32
CA LEU A 129 -7.12 11.11 11.26
C LEU A 129 -7.54 10.58 12.63
N VAL A 130 -6.59 10.23 13.51
CA VAL A 130 -6.90 9.44 14.70
C VAL A 130 -6.82 10.22 16.01
N GLU A 131 -5.97 11.26 16.12
CA GLU A 131 -5.67 11.88 17.40
C GLU A 131 -6.91 12.56 18.03
N ASP A 132 -7.69 13.31 17.24
CA ASP A 132 -8.91 14.00 17.68
C ASP A 132 -10.19 13.23 17.33
N THR A 133 -10.09 11.97 16.89
CA THR A 133 -11.21 11.10 16.54
C THR A 133 -11.47 10.11 17.67
N PRO A 134 -12.71 10.01 18.20
CA PRO A 134 -13.09 9.01 19.19
C PRO A 134 -12.69 7.61 18.74
N PRO A 135 -12.17 6.73 19.65
CA PRO A 135 -11.72 5.39 19.28
C PRO A 135 -12.75 4.55 18.51
N GLU A 136 -14.03 4.68 18.87
CA GLU A 136 -15.16 4.01 18.22
C GLU A 136 -15.37 4.44 16.77
N ASP A 137 -15.05 5.69 16.41
CA ASP A 137 -15.23 6.25 15.07
C ASP A 137 -14.04 5.98 14.14
N ARG A 138 -12.85 5.65 14.68
CA ARG A 138 -11.62 5.46 13.88
C ARG A 138 -11.78 4.37 12.83
N VAL A 139 -12.42 3.26 13.19
CA VAL A 139 -12.70 2.16 12.26
C VAL A 139 -13.57 2.64 11.09
N HIS A 140 -14.55 3.47 11.36
CA HIS A 140 -15.44 4.02 10.34
C HIS A 140 -14.69 4.94 9.37
N VAL A 141 -13.79 5.79 9.86
CA VAL A 141 -12.98 6.70 9.03
C VAL A 141 -12.12 5.90 8.05
N PHE A 142 -11.35 4.92 8.54
CA PHE A 142 -10.52 4.08 7.67
C PHE A 142 -11.35 3.25 6.68
N THR A 143 -12.53 2.77 7.11
CA THR A 143 -13.44 2.05 6.23
C THR A 143 -13.92 2.92 5.07
N TRP A 144 -14.29 4.18 5.34
CA TRP A 144 -14.72 5.11 4.29
C TRP A 144 -13.61 5.46 3.30
N ILE A 145 -12.37 5.65 3.79
CA ILE A 145 -11.20 5.88 2.93
C ILE A 145 -10.95 4.67 2.03
N GLN A 146 -10.95 3.45 2.59
CA GLN A 146 -10.79 2.21 1.80
C GLN A 146 -11.93 2.02 0.79
N PHE A 147 -13.15 2.33 1.19
CA PHE A 147 -14.31 2.25 0.31
C PHE A 147 -14.20 3.23 -0.87
N ALA A 148 -13.80 4.49 -0.60
CA ALA A 148 -13.56 5.48 -1.65
C ALA A 148 -12.48 5.00 -2.64
N GLY A 149 -11.35 4.46 -2.13
CA GLY A 149 -10.28 3.90 -2.95
C GLY A 149 -10.75 2.74 -3.83
N THR A 150 -11.56 1.83 -3.28
CA THR A 150 -12.11 0.70 -4.04
C THR A 150 -13.12 1.15 -5.08
N LEU A 151 -14.00 2.10 -4.75
CA LEU A 151 -14.95 2.67 -5.71
C LEU A 151 -14.26 3.40 -6.87
N ALA A 152 -13.15 4.07 -6.60
CA ALA A 152 -12.40 4.77 -7.65
C ALA A 152 -11.86 3.83 -8.74
N GLY A 153 -11.66 2.54 -8.45
CA GLY A 153 -11.29 1.54 -9.44
C GLY A 153 -12.32 1.36 -10.57
N PHE A 154 -13.62 1.62 -10.29
CA PHE A 154 -14.66 1.58 -11.32
C PHE A 154 -14.59 2.73 -12.33
N ILE A 155 -13.83 3.78 -12.05
CA ILE A 155 -13.65 4.94 -12.94
C ILE A 155 -12.52 4.68 -13.94
N SER A 156 -11.66 3.68 -13.72
CA SER A 156 -10.50 3.42 -14.58
C SER A 156 -10.82 3.22 -16.08
N PRO A 157 -11.99 2.71 -16.54
CA PRO A 157 -12.32 2.64 -17.97
C PRO A 157 -12.31 3.98 -18.68
N ILE A 158 -12.53 5.09 -17.99
CA ILE A 158 -12.42 6.45 -18.56
C ILE A 158 -11.00 6.66 -19.09
N ALA A 159 -9.98 6.24 -18.35
CA ALA A 159 -8.59 6.33 -18.80
C ALA A 159 -8.36 5.49 -20.08
N GLY A 160 -8.94 4.28 -20.15
CA GLY A 160 -8.88 3.44 -21.36
C GLY A 160 -9.51 4.10 -22.59
N LEU A 161 -10.65 4.77 -22.41
CA LEU A 161 -11.29 5.53 -23.50
C LEU A 161 -10.42 6.71 -23.96
N LEU A 162 -9.76 7.42 -23.02
CA LEU A 162 -8.84 8.50 -23.35
C LEU A 162 -7.60 7.97 -24.09
N VAL A 163 -7.03 6.86 -23.65
CA VAL A 163 -5.89 6.19 -24.31
C VAL A 163 -6.26 5.76 -25.74
N LYS A 164 -7.47 5.20 -25.92
CA LYS A 164 -7.96 4.84 -27.27
C LYS A 164 -8.08 6.06 -28.20
N ARG A 165 -8.53 7.19 -27.67
CA ARG A 165 -8.82 8.39 -28.46
C ARG A 165 -7.58 9.23 -28.76
N TYR A 166 -6.66 9.37 -27.80
CA TYR A 166 -5.55 10.33 -27.85
C TYR A 166 -4.17 9.66 -27.85
N GLU A 167 -4.12 8.36 -28.01
CA GLU A 167 -2.92 7.54 -27.83
C GLU A 167 -2.37 7.58 -26.40
N LEU A 168 -1.52 6.59 -26.07
CA LEU A 168 -1.05 6.36 -24.70
C LEU A 168 -0.35 7.57 -24.09
N VAL A 169 0.67 8.09 -24.78
CA VAL A 169 1.55 9.12 -24.19
C VAL A 169 0.78 10.41 -23.92
N LEU A 170 -0.02 10.88 -24.88
CA LEU A 170 -0.79 12.12 -24.74
C LEU A 170 -1.89 11.97 -23.68
N ALA A 171 -2.61 10.84 -23.69
CA ALA A 171 -3.65 10.57 -22.71
C ALA A 171 -3.09 10.52 -21.28
N VAL A 172 -2.00 9.79 -21.07
CA VAL A 172 -1.41 9.64 -19.73
C VAL A 172 -0.79 10.95 -19.21
N ARG A 173 -0.20 11.77 -20.09
CA ARG A 173 0.22 13.13 -19.71
C ARG A 173 -0.96 13.98 -19.25
N GLY A 174 -2.09 13.91 -19.95
CA GLY A 174 -3.33 14.58 -19.54
C GLY A 174 -3.85 14.08 -18.18
N LEU A 175 -3.80 12.76 -17.93
CA LEU A 175 -4.18 12.16 -16.64
C LEU A 175 -3.27 12.62 -15.49
N TYR A 176 -1.97 12.69 -15.70
CA TYR A 176 -1.03 13.22 -14.69
C TYR A 176 -1.24 14.72 -14.45
N PHE A 177 -1.52 15.49 -15.50
CA PHE A 177 -1.83 16.91 -15.33
C PHE A 177 -3.16 17.14 -14.58
N PHE A 178 -4.18 16.33 -14.88
CA PHE A 178 -5.41 16.30 -14.11
C PHE A 178 -5.15 15.91 -12.65
N ALA A 179 -4.30 14.91 -12.39
CA ALA A 179 -3.91 14.52 -11.06
C ALA A 179 -3.18 15.66 -10.33
N PHE A 180 -2.29 16.38 -10.99
CA PHE A 180 -1.63 17.55 -10.42
C PHE A 180 -2.64 18.58 -9.93
N ILE A 181 -3.61 18.96 -10.77
CA ILE A 181 -4.63 19.97 -10.41
C ILE A 181 -5.52 19.46 -9.27
N SER A 182 -6.05 18.24 -9.39
CA SER A 182 -7.01 17.67 -8.44
C SER A 182 -6.38 17.45 -7.07
N MET A 183 -5.20 16.81 -7.02
CA MET A 183 -4.50 16.53 -5.76
C MET A 183 -4.02 17.82 -5.08
N THR A 184 -3.46 18.76 -5.86
CA THR A 184 -3.05 20.07 -5.31
C THR A 184 -4.24 20.82 -4.72
N THR A 185 -5.37 20.85 -5.44
CA THR A 185 -6.61 21.44 -4.93
C THR A 185 -7.07 20.77 -3.63
N MET A 186 -7.03 19.45 -3.59
CA MET A 186 -7.35 18.65 -2.40
C MET A 186 -6.49 19.05 -1.20
N PHE A 187 -5.16 19.13 -1.39
CA PHE A 187 -4.23 19.48 -0.29
C PHE A 187 -4.47 20.88 0.24
N LEU A 188 -4.70 21.86 -0.64
CA LEU A 188 -5.00 23.24 -0.24
C LEU A 188 -6.37 23.36 0.45
N LEU A 189 -7.40 22.66 -0.03
CA LEU A 189 -8.72 22.66 0.61
C LEU A 189 -8.65 21.97 1.97
N ARG A 190 -7.92 20.84 2.06
CA ARG A 190 -7.74 20.12 3.31
C ARG A 190 -7.03 20.96 4.35
N ASP A 191 -5.99 21.69 3.98
CA ASP A 191 -5.31 22.62 4.91
C ASP A 191 -6.26 23.67 5.48
N ARG A 192 -7.22 24.16 4.69
CA ARG A 192 -8.22 25.14 5.17
C ARG A 192 -9.26 24.53 6.11
N LEU A 193 -9.59 23.25 5.93
CA LEU A 193 -10.65 22.58 6.68
C LEU A 193 -10.16 21.83 7.92
N VAL A 194 -8.86 21.47 7.95
CA VAL A 194 -8.23 20.70 9.04
C VAL A 194 -7.59 21.64 10.05
N ASN A 195 -7.73 21.30 11.31
CA ASN A 195 -7.05 21.98 12.42
C ASN A 195 -5.87 21.13 12.92
N GLU A 196 -4.86 21.79 13.53
CA GLU A 196 -3.80 21.09 14.23
C GLU A 196 -4.40 20.37 15.45
N THR A 197 -3.93 19.13 15.70
CA THR A 197 -4.42 18.31 16.80
C THR A 197 -3.89 18.82 18.16
N GLN A 198 -4.62 18.56 19.24
CA GLN A 198 -4.18 18.91 20.58
C GLN A 198 -2.84 18.23 20.92
N GLN A 199 -2.71 16.95 20.55
CA GLN A 199 -1.45 16.21 20.70
C GLN A 199 -0.33 16.81 19.84
N GLY A 200 -0.66 17.30 18.62
CA GLY A 200 0.27 17.98 17.75
C GLY A 200 0.83 19.25 18.38
N ILE A 201 -0.03 20.09 18.98
CA ILE A 201 0.39 21.32 19.67
C ILE A 201 1.31 20.99 20.85
N GLN A 202 0.97 19.96 21.62
CA GLN A 202 1.81 19.53 22.76
C GLN A 202 3.17 19.03 22.27
N ARG A 203 3.21 18.13 21.28
CA ARG A 203 4.45 17.57 20.73
C ARG A 203 5.37 18.61 20.13
N MET A 204 4.84 19.61 19.42
CA MET A 204 5.66 20.73 18.92
C MET A 204 6.38 21.50 20.03
N LYS A 205 5.74 21.64 21.19
CA LYS A 205 6.37 22.29 22.36
C LYS A 205 7.46 21.43 22.97
N GLU A 206 7.20 20.14 23.16
CA GLU A 206 8.13 19.17 23.76
C GLU A 206 9.38 18.97 22.89
N THR A 207 9.20 18.82 21.57
CA THR A 207 10.29 18.49 20.63
C THR A 207 11.06 19.70 20.12
N LYS A 208 10.68 20.93 20.51
CA LYS A 208 11.31 22.17 20.04
C LYS A 208 12.85 22.15 20.13
N ASN A 209 13.38 21.61 21.22
CA ASN A 209 14.81 21.55 21.52
C ASN A 209 15.41 20.14 21.38
N GLU A 210 14.61 19.15 20.95
CA GLU A 210 15.11 17.78 20.79
C GLU A 210 15.91 17.60 19.50
N SER A 211 17.01 16.83 19.59
CA SER A 211 17.81 16.43 18.43
C SER A 211 17.26 15.13 17.83
N PHE A 212 17.28 15.04 16.49
CA PHE A 212 16.90 13.83 15.75
C PHE A 212 17.62 12.56 16.26
N PHE A 213 18.91 12.65 16.58
CA PHE A 213 19.69 11.50 17.05
C PHE A 213 19.25 10.94 18.40
N ASN A 214 18.68 11.77 19.29
CA ASN A 214 18.15 11.30 20.57
C ASN A 214 16.87 10.49 20.40
N ASN A 215 16.07 10.83 19.42
CA ASN A 215 14.84 10.11 19.07
C ASN A 215 15.15 8.70 18.53
N ILE A 216 16.20 8.55 17.70
CA ILE A 216 16.60 7.27 17.11
C ILE A 216 17.14 6.27 18.17
N LYS A 217 17.78 6.72 19.26
CA LYS A 217 18.30 5.80 20.29
C LYS A 217 17.21 4.93 20.91
N GLY A 218 15.98 5.43 21.02
CA GLY A 218 14.83 4.66 21.51
C GLY A 218 14.38 3.51 20.59
N TYR A 219 14.73 3.55 19.33
CA TYR A 219 14.36 2.48 18.37
C TYR A 219 15.19 1.20 18.51
N LYS A 220 16.41 1.30 19.06
CA LYS A 220 17.32 0.15 19.18
C LYS A 220 16.83 -0.91 20.19
N SER A 221 16.18 -0.51 21.27
CA SER A 221 15.60 -1.44 22.26
C SER A 221 14.34 -2.12 21.72
N ALA A 222 13.49 -1.36 21.04
CA ALA A 222 12.26 -1.86 20.44
C ALA A 222 12.54 -2.87 19.29
N ALA A 223 13.57 -2.62 18.45
CA ALA A 223 14.01 -3.55 17.44
C ALA A 223 14.47 -4.90 18.00
N LYS A 224 15.05 -4.89 19.19
CA LYS A 224 15.57 -6.10 19.84
C LYS A 224 14.46 -7.05 20.31
N GLN A 225 13.30 -6.52 20.68
CA GLN A 225 12.13 -7.32 21.09
C GLN A 225 11.45 -8.03 19.92
N LEU A 226 11.41 -7.40 18.74
CA LEU A 226 10.75 -7.94 17.54
C LEU A 226 11.43 -9.16 16.91
N ILE A 227 12.76 -9.24 17.00
CA ILE A 227 13.55 -10.25 16.30
C ILE A 227 13.49 -11.63 16.98
N PHE A 228 12.99 -11.71 18.23
CA PHE A 228 13.15 -12.91 19.04
C PHE A 228 11.93 -13.85 19.15
N THR A 229 10.74 -13.45 18.69
CA THR A 229 9.61 -14.38 18.67
C THR A 229 9.47 -15.05 17.31
N PRO A 230 9.61 -16.41 17.22
CA PRO A 230 9.45 -17.11 15.92
C PRO A 230 8.11 -16.83 15.26
N PHE A 231 7.06 -16.63 16.05
CA PHE A 231 5.72 -16.28 15.55
C PHE A 231 5.74 -14.94 14.82
N THR A 232 6.27 -13.89 15.45
CA THR A 232 6.33 -12.54 14.86
C THR A 232 7.19 -12.51 13.59
N VAL A 233 8.31 -13.26 13.57
CA VAL A 233 9.18 -13.37 12.37
C VAL A 233 8.41 -13.98 11.21
N VAL A 234 7.64 -15.04 11.41
CA VAL A 234 6.85 -15.68 10.35
C VAL A 234 5.76 -14.75 9.83
N VAL A 235 5.02 -14.07 10.71
CA VAL A 235 4.00 -13.08 10.32
C VAL A 235 4.64 -11.94 9.49
N PHE A 236 5.81 -11.47 9.93
CA PHE A 236 6.55 -10.43 9.23
C PHE A 236 7.02 -10.88 7.84
N LEU A 237 7.50 -12.13 7.68
CA LEU A 237 7.86 -12.69 6.37
C LEU A 237 6.64 -12.78 5.44
N LEU A 238 5.48 -13.19 5.94
CA LEU A 238 4.23 -13.19 5.17
C LEU A 238 3.85 -11.78 4.71
N SER A 239 4.00 -10.77 5.58
CA SER A 239 3.81 -9.36 5.23
C SER A 239 4.81 -8.91 4.16
N ALA A 240 6.08 -9.28 4.27
CA ALA A 240 7.10 -8.96 3.27
C ALA A 240 6.77 -9.59 1.90
N PHE A 241 6.33 -10.83 1.87
CA PHE A 241 5.98 -11.54 0.64
C PHE A 241 4.76 -10.93 -0.07
N THR A 242 3.73 -10.52 0.69
CA THR A 242 2.60 -9.78 0.12
C THR A 242 3.01 -8.41 -0.41
N ASN A 243 3.94 -7.73 0.27
CA ASN A 243 4.47 -6.44 -0.19
C ASN A 243 5.29 -6.58 -1.47
N ILE A 244 6.14 -7.62 -1.58
CA ILE A 244 6.89 -7.94 -2.82
C ILE A 244 5.92 -8.17 -3.98
N ASN A 245 4.83 -8.92 -3.76
CA ASN A 245 3.81 -9.12 -4.79
C ASN A 245 3.18 -7.80 -5.25
N ASN A 246 2.89 -6.88 -4.33
CA ASN A 246 2.34 -5.57 -4.68
C ASN A 246 3.32 -4.78 -5.57
N ILE A 247 4.63 -4.82 -5.26
CA ILE A 247 5.67 -4.18 -6.05
C ILE A 247 5.73 -4.78 -7.46
N ILE A 248 5.78 -6.11 -7.55
CA ILE A 248 5.85 -6.83 -8.83
C ILE A 248 4.60 -6.55 -9.68
N ARG A 249 3.40 -6.67 -9.12
CA ARG A 249 2.17 -6.41 -9.86
C ARG A 249 2.04 -4.95 -10.29
N ALA A 250 2.35 -4.00 -9.44
CA ALA A 250 2.26 -2.59 -9.76
C ALA A 250 3.16 -2.17 -10.93
N ASN A 251 4.34 -2.79 -11.05
CA ASN A 251 5.32 -2.39 -12.06
C ASN A 251 5.29 -3.27 -13.32
N PHE A 252 4.96 -4.57 -13.21
CA PHE A 252 5.15 -5.52 -14.33
C PHE A 252 3.84 -6.13 -14.85
N PHE A 253 2.69 -6.00 -14.16
CA PHE A 253 1.44 -6.61 -14.62
C PHE A 253 0.98 -6.03 -15.96
N ALA A 254 0.98 -4.70 -16.11
CA ALA A 254 0.60 -4.08 -17.39
C ALA A 254 1.60 -4.40 -18.51
N ILE A 255 2.89 -4.57 -18.19
CA ILE A 255 3.93 -4.96 -19.16
C ILE A 255 3.65 -6.37 -19.70
N VAL A 256 3.43 -7.35 -18.82
CA VAL A 256 3.09 -8.72 -19.23
C VAL A 256 1.81 -8.76 -20.08
N LEU A 257 0.81 -7.98 -19.73
CA LEU A 257 -0.43 -7.92 -20.50
C LEU A 257 -0.22 -7.37 -21.91
N THR A 258 0.60 -6.33 -22.05
CA THR A 258 0.79 -5.66 -23.36
C THR A 258 1.87 -6.30 -24.21
N GLN A 259 2.98 -6.73 -23.63
CA GLN A 259 4.13 -7.25 -24.38
C GLN A 259 4.02 -8.76 -24.64
N LYS A 260 3.70 -9.57 -23.63
CA LYS A 260 3.58 -11.02 -23.79
C LYS A 260 2.20 -11.43 -24.31
N LEU A 261 1.14 -10.91 -23.69
CA LEU A 261 -0.22 -11.35 -23.97
C LEU A 261 -0.93 -10.53 -25.05
N GLU A 262 -0.26 -9.52 -25.58
CA GLU A 262 -0.70 -8.68 -26.72
C GLU A 262 -2.07 -8.02 -26.52
N PHE A 263 -2.42 -7.71 -25.27
CA PHE A 263 -3.62 -6.94 -24.99
C PHE A 263 -3.45 -5.49 -25.44
N SER A 264 -4.55 -4.91 -25.96
CA SER A 264 -4.55 -3.50 -26.28
C SER A 264 -4.39 -2.64 -25.03
N GLN A 265 -3.70 -1.51 -25.14
CA GLN A 265 -3.51 -0.59 -24.01
C GLN A 265 -4.85 -0.11 -23.42
N GLN A 266 -5.89 0.04 -24.25
CA GLN A 266 -7.24 0.35 -23.78
C GLN A 266 -7.77 -0.69 -22.80
N SER A 267 -7.52 -1.97 -23.06
CA SER A 267 -8.05 -3.09 -22.26
C SER A 267 -7.49 -3.12 -20.83
N LEU A 268 -6.33 -2.52 -20.57
CA LEU A 268 -5.71 -2.48 -19.25
C LEU A 268 -6.64 -1.89 -18.18
N SER A 269 -7.45 -0.92 -18.55
CA SER A 269 -8.37 -0.23 -17.63
C SER A 269 -9.55 -1.08 -17.14
N PHE A 270 -9.81 -2.25 -17.75
CA PHE A 270 -10.86 -3.17 -17.29
C PHE A 270 -10.45 -3.97 -16.05
N PHE A 271 -9.17 -4.29 -15.90
CA PHE A 271 -8.71 -5.14 -14.80
C PHE A 271 -8.87 -4.52 -13.41
N PRO A 272 -8.63 -3.21 -13.18
CA PRO A 272 -8.97 -2.55 -11.92
C PRO A 272 -10.47 -2.63 -11.58
N VAL A 273 -11.36 -2.60 -12.57
CA VAL A 273 -12.81 -2.77 -12.35
C VAL A 273 -13.11 -4.16 -11.82
N VAL A 274 -12.56 -5.19 -12.46
CA VAL A 274 -12.71 -6.58 -12.02
C VAL A 274 -12.17 -6.74 -10.60
N GLN A 275 -10.98 -6.22 -10.33
CA GLN A 275 -10.36 -6.27 -9.01
C GLN A 275 -11.25 -5.59 -7.97
N SER A 276 -11.73 -4.38 -8.22
CA SER A 276 -12.59 -3.63 -7.31
C SER A 276 -13.93 -4.32 -7.05
N ALA A 277 -14.56 -4.86 -8.09
CA ALA A 277 -15.81 -5.60 -7.97
C ALA A 277 -15.65 -6.83 -7.07
N ILE A 278 -14.61 -7.62 -7.30
CA ILE A 278 -14.31 -8.81 -6.51
C ILE A 278 -13.96 -8.42 -5.06
N MET A 279 -13.13 -7.40 -4.85
CA MET A 279 -12.77 -6.96 -3.49
C MET A 279 -14.00 -6.47 -2.72
N LEU A 280 -14.89 -5.68 -3.33
CA LEU A 280 -16.15 -5.26 -2.70
C LEU A 280 -17.04 -6.46 -2.36
N PHE A 281 -17.19 -7.41 -3.28
CA PHE A 281 -17.94 -8.64 -3.03
C PHE A 281 -17.37 -9.40 -1.82
N ILE A 282 -16.05 -9.55 -1.77
CA ILE A 282 -15.37 -10.26 -0.68
C ILE A 282 -15.57 -9.53 0.65
N TYR A 283 -15.37 -8.23 0.71
CA TYR A 283 -15.51 -7.47 1.95
C TYR A 283 -16.95 -7.48 2.48
N LEU A 284 -17.94 -7.46 1.60
CA LEU A 284 -19.36 -7.42 2.01
C LEU A 284 -19.92 -8.81 2.37
N PHE A 285 -19.54 -9.87 1.64
CA PHE A 285 -20.19 -11.16 1.75
C PHE A 285 -19.30 -12.28 2.29
N VAL A 286 -18.00 -12.24 2.05
CA VAL A 286 -17.07 -13.32 2.40
C VAL A 286 -16.37 -13.05 3.73
N MET A 287 -15.86 -11.83 3.93
CA MET A 287 -15.12 -11.45 5.15
C MET A 287 -15.93 -11.59 6.44
N PRO A 288 -17.25 -11.29 6.52
CA PRO A 288 -18.02 -11.51 7.74
C PRO A 288 -18.04 -12.97 8.20
N THR A 289 -17.88 -13.92 7.27
CA THR A 289 -17.80 -15.35 7.56
C THR A 289 -16.36 -15.79 7.85
N LEU A 290 -15.41 -15.38 7.01
CA LEU A 290 -14.00 -15.74 7.16
C LEU A 290 -13.38 -15.14 8.44
N GLY A 291 -13.77 -13.93 8.82
CA GLY A 291 -13.27 -13.25 10.01
C GLY A 291 -13.59 -13.96 11.33
N LYS A 292 -14.56 -14.89 11.33
CA LYS A 292 -14.90 -15.75 12.48
C LYS A 292 -13.99 -16.99 12.56
N LEU A 293 -13.22 -17.27 11.51
CA LEU A 293 -12.34 -18.44 11.46
C LEU A 293 -10.95 -18.08 12.00
N LYS A 294 -10.26 -19.08 12.56
CA LYS A 294 -8.83 -18.95 12.87
C LYS A 294 -8.05 -18.66 11.58
N PHE A 295 -7.01 -17.85 11.68
CA PHE A 295 -6.20 -17.32 10.57
C PHE A 295 -5.69 -18.38 9.57
N LYS A 296 -5.46 -19.63 10.00
CA LYS A 296 -4.88 -20.68 9.15
C LYS A 296 -5.69 -20.92 7.87
N LYS A 297 -6.99 -21.20 7.97
CA LYS A 297 -7.83 -21.52 6.81
C LYS A 297 -7.96 -20.32 5.84
N PRO A 298 -8.27 -19.09 6.31
CA PRO A 298 -8.30 -17.92 5.45
C PRO A 298 -6.98 -17.65 4.74
N LEU A 299 -5.84 -17.67 5.45
CA LEU A 299 -4.53 -17.41 4.84
C LEU A 299 -4.12 -18.50 3.84
N MET A 300 -4.38 -19.79 4.15
CA MET A 300 -4.13 -20.90 3.22
C MET A 300 -4.94 -20.71 1.93
N SER A 301 -6.24 -20.39 2.03
CA SER A 301 -7.08 -20.14 0.84
C SER A 301 -6.61 -18.92 0.03
N ALA A 302 -6.19 -17.85 0.72
CA ALA A 302 -5.71 -16.63 0.08
C ALA A 302 -4.42 -16.88 -0.71
N PHE A 303 -3.41 -17.52 -0.09
CA PHE A 303 -2.15 -17.81 -0.77
C PHE A 303 -2.30 -18.87 -1.86
N ALA A 304 -3.16 -19.88 -1.70
CA ALA A 304 -3.48 -20.83 -2.76
C ALA A 304 -4.12 -20.12 -3.97
N ALA A 305 -5.05 -19.19 -3.74
CA ALA A 305 -5.62 -18.38 -4.81
C ALA A 305 -4.56 -17.49 -5.50
N MET A 306 -3.59 -16.94 -4.77
CA MET A 306 -2.48 -16.15 -5.34
C MET A 306 -1.54 -17.03 -6.19
N VAL A 307 -1.25 -18.27 -5.76
CA VAL A 307 -0.50 -19.25 -6.57
C VAL A 307 -1.24 -19.51 -7.87
N LEU A 308 -2.52 -19.88 -7.79
CA LEU A 308 -3.36 -20.16 -8.97
C LEU A 308 -3.46 -18.93 -9.89
N SER A 309 -3.63 -17.73 -9.33
CA SER A 309 -3.64 -16.48 -10.08
C SER A 309 -2.39 -16.31 -10.94
N ASN A 310 -1.22 -16.46 -10.33
CA ASN A 310 0.05 -16.27 -11.03
C ASN A 310 0.31 -17.38 -12.04
N VAL A 311 -0.02 -18.63 -11.72
CA VAL A 311 0.08 -19.75 -12.68
C VAL A 311 -0.80 -19.50 -13.89
N ILE A 312 -2.08 -19.13 -13.70
CA ILE A 312 -3.00 -18.79 -14.80
C ILE A 312 -2.44 -17.65 -15.63
N LEU A 313 -1.91 -16.59 -15.03
CA LEU A 313 -1.31 -15.48 -15.75
C LEU A 313 -0.15 -15.94 -16.64
N VAL A 314 0.74 -16.77 -16.10
CA VAL A 314 1.95 -17.26 -16.79
C VAL A 314 1.60 -18.16 -18.00
N ILE A 315 0.63 -19.06 -17.84
CA ILE A 315 0.23 -20.00 -18.89
C ILE A 315 -0.84 -19.46 -19.86
N SER A 316 -1.34 -18.23 -19.61
CA SER A 316 -2.39 -17.64 -20.44
C SER A 316 -1.95 -17.49 -21.89
N PRO A 317 -2.77 -17.91 -22.87
CA PRO A 317 -2.54 -17.59 -24.26
C PRO A 317 -2.81 -16.11 -24.56
N LYS A 318 -2.26 -15.62 -25.68
CA LYS A 318 -2.44 -14.23 -26.13
C LYS A 318 -3.92 -13.86 -26.16
N GLN A 319 -4.24 -12.66 -25.74
CA GLN A 319 -5.58 -12.05 -25.76
C GLN A 319 -6.70 -12.84 -25.05
N SER A 320 -6.37 -13.77 -24.15
CA SER A 320 -7.36 -14.54 -23.40
C SER A 320 -7.96 -13.73 -22.25
N PHE A 321 -8.99 -12.93 -22.50
CA PHE A 321 -9.70 -12.15 -21.49
C PHE A 321 -10.19 -13.00 -20.32
N PHE A 322 -10.76 -14.19 -20.63
CA PHE A 322 -11.28 -15.06 -19.58
C PHE A 322 -10.21 -15.47 -18.56
N MET A 323 -9.04 -15.92 -19.02
CA MET A 323 -7.98 -16.35 -18.12
C MET A 323 -7.43 -15.18 -17.29
N ILE A 324 -7.31 -13.99 -17.89
CA ILE A 324 -6.80 -12.81 -17.14
C ILE A 324 -7.83 -12.26 -16.17
N ILE A 325 -9.11 -12.29 -16.49
CA ILE A 325 -10.18 -11.96 -15.54
C ILE A 325 -10.16 -12.95 -14.37
N LEU A 326 -10.04 -14.26 -14.64
CA LEU A 326 -9.94 -15.28 -13.59
C LEU A 326 -8.69 -15.09 -12.72
N SER A 327 -7.53 -14.86 -13.33
CA SER A 327 -6.29 -14.53 -12.62
C SER A 327 -6.47 -13.29 -11.73
N THR A 328 -7.04 -12.22 -12.28
CA THR A 328 -7.28 -10.97 -11.53
C THR A 328 -8.27 -11.17 -10.37
N ALA A 329 -9.31 -11.96 -10.58
CA ALA A 329 -10.29 -12.29 -9.54
C ALA A 329 -9.66 -13.10 -8.39
N LEU A 330 -8.83 -14.09 -8.71
CA LEU A 330 -8.11 -14.89 -7.71
C LEU A 330 -7.08 -14.04 -6.94
N ALA A 331 -6.37 -13.13 -7.64
CA ALA A 331 -5.47 -12.18 -6.98
C ALA A 331 -6.22 -11.23 -6.05
N ALA A 332 -7.35 -10.69 -6.50
CA ALA A 332 -8.20 -9.80 -5.69
C ALA A 332 -8.71 -10.50 -4.43
N TYR A 333 -9.14 -11.78 -4.55
CA TYR A 333 -9.50 -12.62 -3.41
C TYR A 333 -8.30 -12.77 -2.44
N GLY A 334 -7.16 -13.17 -2.98
CA GLY A 334 -5.95 -13.37 -2.17
C GLY A 334 -5.55 -12.12 -1.38
N ILE A 335 -5.55 -10.94 -2.03
CA ILE A 335 -5.22 -9.66 -1.39
C ILE A 335 -6.28 -9.28 -0.34
N ALA A 336 -7.57 -9.35 -0.70
CA ALA A 336 -8.67 -8.93 0.18
C ALA A 336 -8.75 -9.77 1.46
N VAL A 337 -8.35 -11.05 1.40
CA VAL A 337 -8.35 -11.94 2.57
C VAL A 337 -7.04 -11.86 3.33
N SER A 338 -5.87 -11.95 2.66
CA SER A 338 -4.58 -12.01 3.35
C SER A 338 -4.24 -10.74 4.12
N PHE A 339 -4.52 -9.56 3.54
CA PHE A 339 -4.12 -8.28 4.13
C PHE A 339 -4.69 -8.06 5.53
N PRO A 340 -6.01 -8.14 5.79
CA PRO A 340 -6.57 -7.91 7.13
C PRO A 340 -6.08 -8.93 8.16
N PHE A 341 -5.91 -10.19 7.76
CA PHE A 341 -5.42 -11.23 8.69
C PHE A 341 -3.96 -11.02 9.07
N ILE A 342 -3.09 -10.68 8.13
CA ILE A 342 -1.66 -10.42 8.40
C ILE A 342 -1.51 -9.18 9.27
N GLU A 343 -2.22 -8.07 8.96
CA GLU A 343 -2.19 -6.85 9.76
C GLU A 343 -2.70 -7.09 11.19
N SER A 344 -3.77 -7.88 11.35
CA SER A 344 -4.29 -8.25 12.67
C SER A 344 -3.29 -9.09 13.46
N LEU A 345 -2.67 -10.11 12.84
CA LEU A 345 -1.65 -10.93 13.49
C LEU A 345 -0.43 -10.09 13.89
N LEU A 346 0.00 -9.18 13.01
CA LEU A 346 1.12 -8.28 13.29
C LEU A 346 0.80 -7.33 14.45
N ALA A 347 -0.39 -6.73 14.45
CA ALA A 347 -0.84 -5.84 15.51
C ALA A 347 -0.94 -6.54 16.86
N ASN A 348 -1.45 -7.78 16.89
CA ASN A 348 -1.58 -8.58 18.12
C ASN A 348 -0.24 -9.13 18.65
N SER A 349 0.81 -9.12 17.84
CA SER A 349 2.16 -9.56 18.22
C SER A 349 3.00 -8.47 18.89
N ILE A 350 2.45 -7.26 19.09
CA ILE A 350 3.18 -6.08 19.54
C ILE A 350 2.52 -5.53 20.81
N ASP A 351 3.34 -5.21 21.82
CA ASP A 351 2.87 -4.55 23.04
C ASP A 351 2.31 -3.16 22.74
N ASP A 352 1.13 -2.86 23.31
CA ASP A 352 0.40 -1.60 23.10
C ASP A 352 1.22 -0.36 23.49
N ASN A 353 2.07 -0.47 24.52
CA ASN A 353 2.85 0.67 25.03
C ASN A 353 3.95 1.14 24.08
N GLU A 354 4.50 0.24 23.24
CA GLU A 354 5.59 0.54 22.31
C GLU A 354 5.18 0.39 20.83
N ARG A 355 3.89 0.11 20.56
CA ARG A 355 3.36 -0.21 19.23
C ARG A 355 3.83 0.76 18.13
N ALA A 356 3.77 2.08 18.37
CA ALA A 356 4.15 3.07 17.35
C ALA A 356 5.63 2.98 16.95
N LYS A 357 6.53 2.80 17.92
CA LYS A 357 7.97 2.66 17.66
C LYS A 357 8.27 1.35 16.93
N ILE A 358 7.66 0.27 17.41
CA ILE A 358 7.83 -1.06 16.85
C ILE A 358 7.33 -1.12 15.40
N MET A 359 6.15 -0.58 15.12
CA MET A 359 5.60 -0.50 13.75
C MET A 359 6.50 0.31 12.82
N SER A 360 7.06 1.42 13.28
CA SER A 360 8.01 2.20 12.46
C SER A 360 9.24 1.38 12.08
N ILE A 361 9.81 0.61 13.02
CA ILE A 361 10.96 -0.27 12.76
C ILE A 361 10.58 -1.39 11.79
N LEU A 362 9.40 -1.99 11.97
CA LEU A 362 8.90 -3.04 11.06
C LEU A 362 8.79 -2.53 9.63
N TYR A 363 8.26 -1.32 9.42
CA TYR A 363 8.21 -0.74 8.08
C TYR A 363 9.60 -0.47 7.50
N VAL A 364 10.57 -0.04 8.33
CA VAL A 364 11.97 0.13 7.87
C VAL A 364 12.55 -1.20 7.41
N ILE A 365 12.39 -2.27 8.21
CA ILE A 365 12.89 -3.60 7.86
C ILE A 365 12.12 -4.14 6.63
N LEU A 366 10.79 -3.94 6.58
CA LEU A 366 9.94 -4.36 5.47
C LEU A 366 10.43 -3.75 4.14
N TYR A 367 10.63 -2.43 4.09
CA TYR A 367 11.12 -1.75 2.90
C TYR A 367 12.55 -2.14 2.57
N GLY A 368 13.42 -2.33 3.56
CA GLY A 368 14.78 -2.81 3.36
C GLY A 368 14.84 -4.19 2.68
N ILE A 369 13.99 -5.13 3.14
CA ILE A 369 13.90 -6.48 2.56
C ILE A 369 13.23 -6.46 1.19
N THR A 370 12.20 -5.65 1.00
CA THR A 370 11.40 -5.66 -0.24
C THR A 370 12.02 -4.80 -1.36
N ALA A 371 12.85 -3.81 -1.03
CA ALA A 371 13.47 -2.91 -2.00
C ALA A 371 14.24 -3.63 -3.13
N PRO A 372 15.07 -4.66 -2.89
CA PRO A 372 15.77 -5.35 -3.96
C PRO A 372 14.85 -5.99 -5.00
N PHE A 373 13.63 -6.36 -4.61
CA PHE A 373 12.70 -7.08 -5.48
C PHE A 373 12.11 -6.21 -6.59
N GLY A 374 12.15 -4.89 -6.48
CA GLY A 374 11.88 -4.00 -7.61
C GLY A 374 12.86 -4.24 -8.74
N TYR A 375 14.16 -4.18 -8.45
CA TYR A 375 15.23 -4.41 -9.43
C TYR A 375 15.26 -5.86 -9.91
N ILE A 376 15.16 -6.84 -9.00
CA ILE A 376 15.08 -8.27 -9.35
C ILE A 376 13.92 -8.50 -10.32
N GLY A 377 12.74 -7.95 -10.05
CA GLY A 377 11.59 -8.02 -10.94
C GLY A 377 11.89 -7.44 -12.33
N GLY A 378 12.57 -6.30 -12.39
CA GLY A 378 12.99 -5.68 -13.65
C GLY A 378 14.00 -6.50 -14.44
N VAL A 379 14.97 -7.13 -13.76
CA VAL A 379 15.92 -8.06 -14.40
C VAL A 379 15.20 -9.29 -14.93
N LEU A 380 14.31 -9.90 -14.14
CA LEU A 380 13.52 -11.06 -14.57
C LEU A 380 12.62 -10.70 -15.75
N SER A 381 11.90 -9.59 -15.69
CA SER A 381 11.04 -9.11 -16.78
C SER A 381 11.81 -8.85 -18.07
N SER A 382 13.05 -8.36 -17.98
CA SER A 382 13.91 -8.16 -19.16
C SER A 382 14.41 -9.45 -19.82
N ILE A 383 14.34 -10.60 -19.12
CA ILE A 383 14.64 -11.93 -19.67
C ILE A 383 13.37 -12.51 -20.29
N SER A 384 12.27 -12.49 -19.55
CA SER A 384 10.92 -12.84 -20.02
C SER A 384 9.88 -12.19 -19.12
N GLU A 385 8.85 -11.58 -19.68
CA GLU A 385 7.88 -10.73 -18.99
C GLU A 385 7.10 -11.49 -17.89
N GLU A 386 6.96 -12.81 -17.99
CA GLU A 386 6.29 -13.65 -16.98
C GLU A 386 7.17 -14.05 -15.80
N LEU A 387 8.50 -14.02 -15.90
CA LEU A 387 9.39 -14.52 -14.85
C LEU A 387 9.19 -13.84 -13.47
N PRO A 388 8.86 -12.54 -13.37
CA PRO A 388 8.49 -11.94 -12.09
C PRO A 388 7.30 -12.65 -11.42
N PHE A 389 6.34 -13.15 -12.20
CA PHE A 389 5.15 -13.86 -11.69
C PHE A 389 5.45 -15.32 -11.38
N VAL A 390 6.40 -15.95 -12.07
CA VAL A 390 6.94 -17.27 -11.68
C VAL A 390 7.64 -17.17 -10.32
N LEU A 391 8.45 -16.14 -10.09
CA LEU A 391 9.06 -15.87 -8.79
C LEU A 391 7.97 -15.73 -7.71
N MET A 392 6.90 -14.98 -7.98
CA MET A 392 5.82 -14.79 -7.01
C MET A 392 5.04 -16.08 -6.75
N THR A 393 4.92 -16.96 -7.73
CA THR A 393 4.34 -18.32 -7.54
C THR A 393 5.15 -19.09 -6.49
N LEU A 394 6.47 -19.12 -6.62
CA LEU A 394 7.35 -19.77 -5.65
C LEU A 394 7.25 -19.14 -4.24
N VAL A 395 7.23 -17.80 -4.18
CA VAL A 395 7.09 -17.07 -2.91
C VAL A 395 5.77 -17.42 -2.21
N PHE A 396 4.66 -17.55 -2.95
CA PHE A 396 3.38 -17.91 -2.33
C PHE A 396 3.27 -19.41 -1.98
N ILE A 397 3.97 -20.30 -2.68
CA ILE A 397 4.12 -21.70 -2.24
C ILE A 397 4.88 -21.74 -0.89
N ILE A 398 5.95 -20.95 -0.74
CA ILE A 398 6.65 -20.83 0.54
C ILE A 398 5.72 -20.22 1.61
N SER A 399 4.88 -19.24 1.24
CA SER A 399 3.89 -18.65 2.15
C SER A 399 2.89 -19.68 2.68
N LEU A 400 2.43 -20.62 1.86
CA LEU A 400 1.57 -21.73 2.31
C LEU A 400 2.27 -22.57 3.38
N PHE A 401 3.54 -22.90 3.19
CA PHE A 401 4.33 -23.61 4.20
C PHE A 401 4.50 -22.77 5.48
N LEU A 402 4.78 -21.47 5.36
CA LEU A 402 4.92 -20.57 6.51
C LEU A 402 3.62 -20.46 7.32
N VAL A 403 2.45 -20.46 6.68
CA VAL A 403 1.15 -20.48 7.38
C VAL A 403 0.97 -21.77 8.18
N GLU A 404 1.44 -22.92 7.68
CA GLU A 404 1.43 -24.18 8.43
C GLU A 404 2.35 -24.10 9.65
N VAL A 405 3.57 -23.56 9.49
CA VAL A 405 4.52 -23.33 10.60
C VAL A 405 3.90 -22.40 11.64
N LEU A 406 3.32 -21.27 11.21
CA LEU A 406 2.66 -20.30 12.07
C LEU A 406 1.55 -20.94 12.90
N SER A 407 0.74 -21.81 12.27
CA SER A 407 -0.33 -22.55 12.97
C SER A 407 0.18 -23.54 14.01
N ARG A 408 1.41 -24.04 13.87
CA ARG A 408 2.05 -24.90 14.87
C ARG A 408 2.61 -24.09 16.03
N LEU A 409 3.19 -22.92 15.73
CA LEU A 409 3.69 -21.99 16.74
C LEU A 409 2.56 -21.45 17.63
N ASP A 410 1.38 -21.17 17.05
CA ASP A 410 0.18 -20.72 17.77
C ASP A 410 -0.37 -21.78 18.75
N LYS A 411 -0.08 -23.05 18.50
CA LYS A 411 -0.53 -24.18 19.33
C LYS A 411 0.51 -24.63 20.37
N ALA A 412 1.74 -24.17 20.26
CA ALA A 412 2.78 -24.52 21.24
C ALA A 412 2.42 -23.85 22.57
N PRO A 413 2.34 -24.61 23.71
CA PRO A 413 2.14 -23.99 25.00
C PRO A 413 3.31 -23.05 25.26
N GLU A 414 3.02 -21.84 25.79
CA GLU A 414 4.05 -20.98 26.35
C GLU A 414 4.78 -21.79 27.42
N VAL A 415 6.03 -22.14 27.16
CA VAL A 415 6.93 -22.65 28.19
C VAL A 415 7.23 -21.44 29.08
N VAL A 416 6.40 -21.26 30.10
CA VAL A 416 6.71 -20.36 31.22
C VAL A 416 7.94 -20.98 31.88
N GLU A 417 9.13 -20.44 31.60
CA GLU A 417 10.28 -20.60 32.50
C GLU A 417 9.85 -20.03 33.85
N ARG A 418 9.31 -20.91 34.71
CA ARG A 418 9.26 -20.63 36.11
C ARG A 418 10.72 -20.69 36.60
N ASP A 419 11.31 -19.51 36.74
CA ASP A 419 12.52 -19.34 37.54
C ASP A 419 12.27 -19.98 38.91
N GLY A 420 12.96 -21.10 39.13
CA GLY A 420 12.94 -21.79 40.37
C GLY A 420 13.67 -20.98 41.44
N THR A 421 12.94 -20.18 42.16
CA THR A 421 13.37 -19.80 43.53
C THR A 421 12.94 -20.91 44.49
N VAL A 422 13.86 -21.80 44.76
CA VAL A 422 13.79 -22.69 45.92
C VAL A 422 14.19 -21.85 47.13
N ASP A 423 13.22 -21.49 47.95
CA ASP A 423 13.47 -21.02 49.30
C ASP A 423 13.96 -22.19 50.13
N ILE A 424 15.18 -22.05 50.70
CA ILE A 424 15.66 -22.78 51.88
C ILE A 424 15.63 -21.83 53.06
#